data_7528021aad0bfe4ed40c67affc160b03
#
_entry.id   7528021aad0bfe4ed40c67affc160b03
#
_cell.length_a   1.000
_cell.length_b   1.000
_cell.length_c   1.000
_cell.angle_alpha   90.00
_cell.angle_beta   90.00
_cell.angle_gamma   90.00
#
_symmetry.space_group_name_H-M   'P 1'
#
loop_
_entity.id
_entity.type
_entity.pdbx_description
1 polymer ?
#
loop_
_entity_poly.entity_id
_entity_poly.type
_entity_poly.pdbx_seq_one_letter_code
_entity_poly.pdbx_strand_id
1 'polypeptide(L)'
;ESQNYEHTIHVIGRDYTVGADGMLRSIRSQGVELLAAPVRIVAVEDGEPSHWDENYPENEAESFIQRRSDEEIIVCGAKQSERFIVDSCTRIGYDGGVDIDLKLMPRGRTVAQVFGVADAKPMRFRLDRLWLEIPLRAEAATLFHMFPNSALSLADGTERPMGTMSASGAVPAQDAAMPFKALLWLGNEERGLGWYAESDRSWQPEDPEKAIELVRDGEQLILRLRLLDSQPETWTADPADGVYAYHPVTFCFGVQATPVKPFPQQPYIHNAFHIDCGAKVKGNYIDVLAGRYDELKEKGVTTLILHEKWNKCQNWFELSEFTAHQLHTIVDECHKRGIKVLPYFGYELSTMAPQWSELQDKVKMVDEKGAME
;
A
#
# COMPACT_ATOMS: atom_id res chain seq x y z
N GLU A 1 -0.74 -35.72 13.00
CA GLU A 1 -1.54 -34.49 12.75
C GLU A 1 -0.59 -33.32 12.83
N SER A 2 -0.18 -32.76 11.70
CA SER A 2 0.64 -31.54 11.64
C SER A 2 -0.19 -30.40 12.25
N GLN A 3 0.25 -29.82 13.36
CA GLN A 3 -0.31 -28.59 13.87
C GLN A 3 0.02 -27.50 12.86
N ASN A 4 -0.98 -26.94 12.18
CA ASN A 4 -0.81 -25.75 11.36
C ASN A 4 -0.54 -24.58 12.30
N TYR A 5 0.70 -24.14 12.36
CA TYR A 5 1.07 -22.94 13.10
C TYR A 5 0.65 -21.70 12.30
N GLU A 6 -0.50 -21.15 12.67
CA GLU A 6 -1.07 -19.96 12.05
C GLU A 6 -1.27 -18.88 13.13
N HIS A 7 -0.93 -17.65 12.78
CA HIS A 7 -1.12 -16.48 13.64
C HIS A 7 -2.20 -15.59 13.04
N THR A 8 -3.29 -15.40 13.77
CA THR A 8 -4.32 -14.44 13.38
C THR A 8 -4.09 -13.12 14.11
N ILE A 9 -3.95 -12.06 13.35
CA ILE A 9 -3.72 -10.69 13.81
C ILE A 9 -5.00 -9.90 13.56
N HIS A 10 -5.55 -9.32 14.63
CA HIS A 10 -6.76 -8.54 14.60
C HIS A 10 -6.43 -7.04 14.61
N VAL A 11 -6.93 -6.33 13.61
CA VAL A 11 -6.89 -4.87 13.55
C VAL A 11 -8.31 -4.35 13.33
N ILE A 12 -8.51 -3.04 13.41
CA ILE A 12 -9.86 -2.46 13.30
C ILE A 12 -10.59 -2.95 12.03
N GLY A 13 -11.61 -3.79 12.22
CA GLY A 13 -12.48 -4.31 11.14
C GLY A 13 -11.83 -5.28 10.16
N ARG A 14 -10.61 -5.76 10.43
CA ARG A 14 -9.88 -6.69 9.55
C ARG A 14 -9.10 -7.72 10.37
N ASP A 15 -9.02 -8.92 9.83
CA ASP A 15 -8.24 -10.01 10.38
C ASP A 15 -7.29 -10.54 9.31
N TYR A 16 -6.04 -10.79 9.69
CA TYR A 16 -5.02 -11.38 8.84
C TYR A 16 -4.48 -12.64 9.49
N THR A 17 -4.53 -13.77 8.80
CA THR A 17 -3.92 -15.00 9.26
C THR A 17 -2.65 -15.27 8.48
N VAL A 18 -1.53 -15.41 9.17
CA VAL A 18 -0.21 -15.69 8.60
C VAL A 18 0.21 -17.09 8.99
N GLY A 19 0.64 -17.88 8.01
CA GLY A 19 1.13 -19.23 8.22
C GLY A 19 2.59 -19.29 8.70
N ALA A 20 3.04 -20.49 9.05
CA ALA A 20 4.42 -20.75 9.48
C ALA A 20 5.47 -20.38 8.42
N ASP A 21 5.09 -20.34 7.15
CA ASP A 21 5.95 -19.88 6.05
C ASP A 21 6.01 -18.36 5.91
N GLY A 22 5.35 -17.60 6.80
CA GLY A 22 5.29 -16.15 6.74
C GLY A 22 4.32 -15.58 5.71
N MET A 23 3.52 -16.43 5.02
CA MET A 23 2.58 -16.01 3.99
C MET A 23 1.15 -15.92 4.50
N LEU A 24 0.34 -15.06 3.87
CA LEU A 24 -1.06 -14.87 4.24
C LEU A 24 -1.91 -16.09 3.87
N ARG A 25 -2.63 -16.62 4.85
CA ARG A 25 -3.58 -17.74 4.71
C ARG A 25 -5.02 -17.28 4.58
N SER A 26 -5.37 -16.20 5.25
CA SER A 26 -6.71 -15.63 5.27
C SER A 26 -6.60 -14.10 5.41
N ILE A 27 -7.49 -13.41 4.72
CA ILE A 27 -7.68 -11.96 4.83
C ILE A 27 -9.17 -11.71 4.96
N ARG A 28 -9.60 -11.21 6.12
CA ARG A 28 -11.01 -10.90 6.35
C ARG A 28 -11.21 -9.40 6.50
N SER A 29 -12.21 -8.89 5.82
CA SER A 29 -12.66 -7.50 5.96
C SER A 29 -14.10 -7.47 6.43
N GLN A 30 -14.36 -6.79 7.53
CA GLN A 30 -15.68 -6.71 8.17
C GLN A 30 -16.29 -8.11 8.40
N GLY A 31 -15.45 -9.07 8.82
CA GLY A 31 -15.84 -10.44 9.08
C GLY A 31 -16.02 -11.34 7.85
N VAL A 32 -15.83 -10.82 6.63
CA VAL A 32 -15.97 -11.58 5.36
C VAL A 32 -14.61 -11.92 4.79
N GLU A 33 -14.40 -13.18 4.43
CA GLU A 33 -13.17 -13.68 3.82
C GLU A 33 -13.03 -13.17 2.39
N LEU A 34 -11.86 -12.59 2.07
CA LEU A 34 -11.54 -12.09 0.73
C LEU A 34 -10.80 -13.13 -0.11
N LEU A 35 -9.99 -13.98 0.53
CA LEU A 35 -9.24 -15.01 -0.18
C LEU A 35 -10.12 -16.21 -0.50
N ALA A 36 -9.94 -16.79 -1.67
CA ALA A 36 -10.52 -18.08 -2.04
C ALA A 36 -9.62 -19.25 -1.63
N ALA A 37 -8.32 -19.01 -1.54
CA ALA A 37 -7.28 -19.92 -1.08
C ALA A 37 -6.11 -19.13 -0.49
N PRO A 38 -5.20 -19.74 0.28
CA PRO A 38 -3.98 -19.11 0.76
C PRO A 38 -3.16 -18.46 -0.35
N VAL A 39 -2.50 -17.34 -0.03
CA VAL A 39 -1.48 -16.75 -0.90
C VAL A 39 -0.37 -17.77 -1.10
N ARG A 40 0.08 -17.95 -2.34
CA ARG A 40 1.02 -19.01 -2.68
C ARG A 40 2.12 -18.55 -3.62
N ILE A 41 3.28 -19.17 -3.46
CA ILE A 41 4.41 -19.04 -4.36
C ILE A 41 4.35 -20.23 -5.33
N VAL A 42 4.32 -19.94 -6.62
CA VAL A 42 4.39 -20.93 -7.70
C VAL A 42 5.77 -20.85 -8.32
N ALA A 43 6.48 -21.95 -8.32
CA ALA A 43 7.82 -22.02 -8.89
C ALA A 43 7.96 -23.22 -9.83
N VAL A 44 8.86 -23.10 -10.80
CA VAL A 44 9.23 -24.16 -11.75
C VAL A 44 10.75 -24.25 -11.77
N GLU A 45 11.26 -25.46 -11.61
CA GLU A 45 12.68 -25.79 -11.58
C GLU A 45 12.98 -26.87 -12.63
N ASP A 46 13.92 -26.60 -13.55
CA ASP A 46 14.28 -27.53 -14.63
C ASP A 46 13.07 -28.07 -15.45
N GLY A 47 12.07 -27.21 -15.66
CA GLY A 47 10.86 -27.53 -16.40
C GLY A 47 9.74 -28.19 -15.59
N GLU A 48 9.98 -28.53 -14.33
CA GLU A 48 9.00 -29.20 -13.46
C GLU A 48 8.53 -28.27 -12.32
N PRO A 49 7.27 -28.38 -11.88
CA PRO A 49 6.79 -27.64 -10.72
C PRO A 49 7.63 -27.95 -9.48
N SER A 50 8.03 -26.91 -8.74
CA SER A 50 8.78 -27.09 -7.51
C SER A 50 7.92 -27.78 -6.44
N HIS A 51 8.50 -28.78 -5.79
CA HIS A 51 7.93 -29.39 -4.61
C HIS A 51 8.40 -28.65 -3.36
N TRP A 52 7.46 -28.07 -2.65
CA TRP A 52 7.74 -27.41 -1.39
C TRP A 52 7.82 -28.43 -0.25
N ASP A 53 8.88 -28.34 0.53
CA ASP A 53 9.04 -29.20 1.72
C ASP A 53 8.05 -28.71 2.80
N GLU A 54 7.06 -29.53 3.12
CA GLU A 54 6.03 -29.22 4.12
C GLU A 54 6.51 -29.47 5.56
N ASN A 55 7.67 -30.13 5.72
CA ASN A 55 8.21 -30.48 7.01
C ASN A 55 9.16 -29.39 7.55
N TYR A 56 8.61 -28.25 7.93
CA TYR A 56 9.33 -27.34 8.79
C TYR A 56 9.34 -27.91 10.23
N PRO A 57 10.46 -27.81 10.98
CA PRO A 57 10.54 -28.41 12.30
C PRO A 57 9.48 -27.82 13.22
N GLU A 58 8.59 -28.69 13.70
CA GLU A 58 7.43 -28.36 14.55
C GLU A 58 7.79 -27.70 15.89
N ASN A 59 9.07 -27.62 16.24
CA ASN A 59 9.54 -27.19 17.56
C ASN A 59 9.90 -25.71 17.65
N GLU A 60 9.78 -24.92 16.59
CA GLU A 60 10.21 -23.52 16.53
C GLU A 60 9.07 -22.51 16.27
N ALA A 61 7.80 -22.90 16.47
CA ALA A 61 6.65 -22.07 16.15
C ALA A 61 6.65 -20.68 16.83
N GLU A 62 7.23 -20.56 18.03
CA GLU A 62 7.37 -19.26 18.69
C GLU A 62 8.47 -18.39 18.06
N SER A 63 9.39 -18.98 17.31
CA SER A 63 10.47 -18.26 16.65
C SER A 63 10.02 -17.49 15.41
N PHE A 64 8.86 -17.75 14.86
CA PHE A 64 8.34 -17.07 13.67
C PHE A 64 7.86 -15.64 13.93
N ILE A 65 7.45 -15.31 15.16
CA ILE A 65 7.12 -13.92 15.51
C ILE A 65 8.43 -13.24 15.92
N GLN A 66 9.00 -12.43 15.02
CA GLN A 66 10.24 -11.70 15.30
C GLN A 66 9.99 -10.44 16.14
N ARG A 67 8.86 -9.78 15.95
CA ARG A 67 8.52 -8.55 16.66
C ARG A 67 7.04 -8.51 17.00
N ARG A 68 6.77 -8.08 18.23
CA ARG A 68 5.41 -7.79 18.69
C ARG A 68 5.44 -6.49 19.51
N SER A 69 4.65 -5.50 19.07
CA SER A 69 4.50 -4.22 19.75
C SER A 69 3.04 -3.75 19.64
N ASP A 70 2.72 -2.60 20.22
CA ASP A 70 1.40 -1.96 20.05
C ASP A 70 1.21 -1.37 18.67
N GLU A 71 2.29 -1.22 17.89
CA GLU A 71 2.27 -0.60 16.57
C GLU A 71 2.32 -1.62 15.42
N GLU A 72 3.00 -2.75 15.63
CA GLU A 72 3.22 -3.74 14.57
C GLU A 72 3.49 -5.15 15.11
N ILE A 73 3.20 -6.13 14.26
CA ILE A 73 3.63 -7.52 14.41
C ILE A 73 4.40 -7.92 13.15
N ILE A 74 5.54 -8.58 13.33
CA ILE A 74 6.32 -9.15 12.24
C ILE A 74 6.35 -10.66 12.41
N VAL A 75 5.83 -11.37 11.41
CA VAL A 75 5.85 -12.83 11.33
C VAL A 75 6.75 -13.20 10.17
N CYS A 76 7.83 -13.93 10.44
CA CYS A 76 8.74 -14.43 9.41
C CYS A 76 8.70 -15.95 9.36
N GLY A 77 8.90 -16.48 8.17
CA GLY A 77 8.97 -17.89 7.89
C GLY A 77 9.72 -18.17 6.60
N ALA A 78 9.74 -19.41 6.18
CA ALA A 78 10.36 -19.77 4.92
C ALA A 78 9.65 -20.98 4.28
N LYS A 79 9.75 -21.04 2.95
CA LYS A 79 9.50 -22.25 2.16
C LYS A 79 10.78 -22.69 1.50
N GLN A 80 11.00 -23.97 1.45
CA GLN A 80 12.14 -24.53 0.76
C GLN A 80 11.73 -25.60 -0.23
N SER A 81 12.39 -25.60 -1.37
CA SER A 81 12.37 -26.71 -2.31
C SER A 81 13.69 -27.50 -2.18
N GLU A 82 13.89 -28.47 -3.04
CA GLU A 82 15.17 -29.16 -3.10
C GLU A 82 16.33 -28.20 -3.39
N ARG A 83 16.10 -27.10 -4.12
CA ARG A 83 17.14 -26.28 -4.74
C ARG A 83 17.19 -24.84 -4.28
N PHE A 84 16.12 -24.28 -3.76
CA PHE A 84 16.11 -22.91 -3.25
C PHE A 84 15.21 -22.73 -2.03
N ILE A 85 15.38 -21.59 -1.37
CA ILE A 85 14.64 -21.16 -0.20
C ILE A 85 14.00 -19.81 -0.54
N VAL A 86 12.75 -19.64 -0.14
CA VAL A 86 12.07 -18.34 -0.11
C VAL A 86 11.76 -18.01 1.34
N ASP A 87 12.55 -17.10 1.91
CA ASP A 87 12.23 -16.50 3.20
C ASP A 87 11.12 -15.44 2.97
N SER A 88 10.16 -15.38 3.86
CA SER A 88 9.14 -14.35 3.84
C SER A 88 8.97 -13.72 5.22
N CYS A 89 8.85 -12.40 5.25
CA CYS A 89 8.54 -11.63 6.45
C CYS A 89 7.34 -10.75 6.17
N THR A 90 6.25 -11.01 6.89
CA THR A 90 5.01 -10.24 6.83
C THR A 90 4.92 -9.33 8.05
N ARG A 91 4.94 -8.04 7.81
CA ARG A 91 4.74 -6.99 8.82
C ARG A 91 3.31 -6.48 8.72
N ILE A 92 2.61 -6.46 9.83
CA ILE A 92 1.22 -5.98 9.94
C ILE A 92 1.20 -4.82 10.92
N GLY A 93 0.89 -3.63 10.43
CA GLY A 93 0.74 -2.42 11.23
C GLY A 93 -0.63 -2.32 11.91
N TYR A 94 -0.73 -1.50 12.94
CA TYR A 94 -1.99 -1.23 13.66
C TYR A 94 -3.08 -0.65 12.76
N ASP A 95 -2.70 0.01 11.68
CA ASP A 95 -3.59 0.57 10.65
C ASP A 95 -4.06 -0.48 9.64
N GLY A 96 -3.56 -1.74 9.77
CA GLY A 96 -3.86 -2.87 8.93
C GLY A 96 -3.20 -2.82 7.54
N GLY A 97 -2.19 -1.99 7.35
CA GLY A 97 -1.23 -2.14 6.27
C GLY A 97 -0.41 -3.40 6.48
N VAL A 98 -0.18 -4.16 5.44
CA VAL A 98 0.59 -5.40 5.46
C VAL A 98 1.72 -5.28 4.45
N ASP A 99 2.96 -5.23 4.93
CA ASP A 99 4.16 -5.26 4.07
C ASP A 99 4.76 -6.66 4.06
N ILE A 100 5.17 -7.12 2.90
CA ILE A 100 5.71 -8.46 2.69
C ILE A 100 7.05 -8.35 1.97
N ASP A 101 8.07 -8.88 2.61
CA ASP A 101 9.40 -9.05 2.03
C ASP A 101 9.61 -10.52 1.69
N LEU A 102 9.83 -10.82 0.41
CA LEU A 102 10.22 -12.15 -0.07
C LEU A 102 11.69 -12.13 -0.45
N LYS A 103 12.46 -13.07 0.07
CA LYS A 103 13.88 -13.20 -0.20
C LYS A 103 14.18 -14.58 -0.77
N LEU A 104 14.50 -14.62 -2.05
CA LEU A 104 14.86 -15.83 -2.76
C LEU A 104 16.36 -16.10 -2.65
N MET A 105 16.72 -17.31 -2.26
CA MET A 105 18.11 -17.77 -2.13
C MET A 105 18.25 -19.18 -2.67
N PRO A 106 19.35 -19.53 -3.39
CA PRO A 106 19.63 -20.91 -3.72
C PRO A 106 19.91 -21.73 -2.45
N ARG A 107 19.34 -22.92 -2.40
CA ARG A 107 19.65 -23.92 -1.37
C ARG A 107 20.88 -24.70 -1.83
N GLY A 108 22.01 -24.45 -1.30
CA GLY A 108 23.14 -25.22 -1.81
C GLY A 108 24.52 -24.75 -1.43
N ARG A 109 24.64 -23.93 -0.42
CA ARG A 109 25.86 -23.95 0.38
C ARG A 109 25.74 -25.12 1.33
N THR A 110 26.12 -26.33 0.86
CA THR A 110 26.42 -27.41 1.81
C THR A 110 27.41 -26.90 2.83
N VAL A 111 27.30 -27.39 4.07
CA VAL A 111 28.29 -27.14 5.14
C VAL A 111 29.73 -27.24 4.61
N ALA A 112 29.99 -28.10 3.63
CA ALA A 112 31.23 -28.24 2.90
C ALA A 112 31.71 -26.98 2.17
N GLN A 113 30.82 -26.22 1.54
CA GLN A 113 31.15 -24.95 0.83
C GLN A 113 31.37 -23.79 1.80
N VAL A 114 30.67 -23.79 2.94
CA VAL A 114 30.88 -22.80 4.00
C VAL A 114 32.23 -22.97 4.68
N PHE A 115 32.70 -24.21 4.79
CA PHE A 115 33.99 -24.54 5.44
C PHE A 115 35.14 -24.80 4.48
N GLY A 116 35.01 -24.46 3.19
CA GLY A 116 36.14 -24.50 2.24
C GLY A 116 36.57 -25.90 1.83
N VAL A 117 35.68 -26.88 1.81
CA VAL A 117 36.02 -28.23 1.32
C VAL A 117 36.10 -28.20 -0.21
N ALA A 118 37.28 -28.41 -0.75
CA ALA A 118 37.66 -28.17 -2.15
C ALA A 118 36.94 -29.01 -3.23
N ASP A 119 36.14 -30.01 -2.86
CA ASP A 119 35.53 -30.95 -3.81
C ASP A 119 33.99 -30.86 -3.88
N ALA A 120 33.37 -29.81 -3.33
CA ALA A 120 31.93 -29.62 -3.44
C ALA A 120 31.56 -29.24 -4.88
N LYS A 121 31.01 -30.18 -5.64
CA LYS A 121 30.49 -29.89 -6.98
C LYS A 121 29.40 -28.83 -6.88
N PRO A 122 29.47 -27.77 -7.70
CA PRO A 122 28.41 -26.77 -7.75
C PRO A 122 27.09 -27.41 -8.12
N MET A 123 26.04 -27.19 -7.34
CA MET A 123 24.71 -27.61 -7.73
C MET A 123 24.28 -26.76 -8.93
N ARG A 124 24.12 -27.40 -10.08
CA ARG A 124 23.54 -26.76 -11.27
C ARG A 124 22.05 -27.00 -11.24
N PHE A 125 21.29 -25.94 -11.08
CA PHE A 125 19.85 -25.98 -11.27
C PHE A 125 19.43 -24.72 -12.03
N ARG A 126 18.27 -24.78 -12.61
CA ARG A 126 17.68 -23.66 -13.32
C ARG A 126 16.32 -23.36 -12.70
N LEU A 127 16.16 -22.13 -12.22
CA LEU A 127 14.86 -21.62 -11.86
C LEU A 127 14.22 -21.05 -13.15
N ASP A 128 13.17 -21.68 -13.60
CA ASP A 128 12.46 -21.27 -14.82
C ASP A 128 11.39 -20.23 -14.53
N ARG A 129 10.82 -20.26 -13.29
CA ARG A 129 9.71 -19.40 -12.93
C ARG A 129 9.58 -19.23 -11.43
N LEU A 130 9.22 -18.01 -11.02
CA LEU A 130 8.77 -17.70 -9.66
C LEU A 130 7.64 -16.67 -9.74
N TRP A 131 6.42 -17.08 -9.41
CA TRP A 131 5.25 -16.23 -9.37
C TRP A 131 4.67 -16.19 -7.97
N LEU A 132 4.04 -15.07 -7.61
CA LEU A 132 3.18 -14.97 -6.45
C LEU A 132 1.73 -14.92 -6.90
N GLU A 133 0.88 -15.72 -6.28
CA GLU A 133 -0.55 -15.75 -6.55
C GLU A 133 -1.36 -15.41 -5.30
N ILE A 134 -2.28 -14.46 -5.46
CA ILE A 134 -3.26 -14.06 -4.45
C ILE A 134 -4.64 -14.44 -4.98
N PRO A 135 -5.18 -15.60 -4.60
CA PRO A 135 -6.48 -16.07 -5.03
C PRO A 135 -7.59 -15.35 -4.27
N LEU A 136 -8.34 -14.49 -4.93
CA LEU A 136 -9.48 -13.79 -4.38
C LEU A 136 -10.78 -14.51 -4.70
N ARG A 137 -11.78 -14.42 -3.84
CA ARG A 137 -13.15 -14.83 -4.18
C ARG A 137 -13.67 -13.93 -5.29
N ALA A 138 -14.19 -14.52 -6.37
CA ALA A 138 -14.63 -13.77 -7.54
C ALA A 138 -15.76 -12.76 -7.20
N GLU A 139 -16.62 -13.10 -6.25
CA GLU A 139 -17.68 -12.23 -5.73
C GLU A 139 -17.16 -11.02 -4.96
N ALA A 140 -15.98 -11.15 -4.34
CA ALA A 140 -15.30 -10.08 -3.62
C ALA A 140 -14.39 -9.22 -4.53
N ALA A 141 -14.24 -9.57 -5.81
CA ALA A 141 -13.32 -8.92 -6.75
C ALA A 141 -14.00 -8.67 -8.11
N THR A 142 -15.10 -7.92 -8.10
CA THR A 142 -15.89 -7.57 -9.29
C THR A 142 -15.48 -6.24 -9.93
N LEU A 143 -14.80 -5.38 -9.16
CA LEU A 143 -14.32 -4.07 -9.56
C LEU A 143 -12.81 -3.98 -9.41
N PHE A 144 -12.19 -3.14 -10.23
CA PHE A 144 -10.79 -2.79 -10.09
C PHE A 144 -10.57 -1.29 -10.06
N HIS A 145 -9.50 -0.88 -9.38
CA HIS A 145 -8.88 0.43 -9.50
C HIS A 145 -7.37 0.25 -9.57
N MET A 146 -6.72 0.86 -10.55
CA MET A 146 -5.27 0.80 -10.69
C MET A 146 -4.68 2.20 -10.88
N PHE A 147 -3.48 2.37 -10.34
CA PHE A 147 -2.69 3.57 -10.54
C PHE A 147 -1.45 3.21 -11.36
N PRO A 148 -1.32 3.75 -12.56
CA PRO A 148 -0.15 3.55 -13.40
C PRO A 148 1.08 4.10 -12.70
N ASN A 149 2.19 3.41 -12.81
CA ASN A 149 3.46 3.92 -12.36
C ASN A 149 3.76 5.25 -13.10
N SER A 150 4.14 6.28 -12.37
CA SER A 150 4.55 7.58 -12.93
C SER A 150 5.71 7.46 -13.93
N ALA A 151 6.52 6.41 -13.84
CA ALA A 151 7.57 6.11 -14.81
C ALA A 151 7.05 5.77 -16.22
N LEU A 152 5.77 5.44 -16.37
CA LEU A 152 5.12 5.30 -17.68
C LEU A 152 4.71 6.65 -18.28
N SER A 153 4.83 7.72 -17.57
CA SER A 153 4.72 9.04 -18.14
C SER A 153 6.03 9.37 -18.82
N LEU A 154 6.02 9.42 -20.19
CA LEU A 154 6.76 10.50 -20.83
C LEU A 154 8.21 10.24 -21.21
N ALA A 155 8.52 9.05 -21.68
CA ALA A 155 9.69 8.90 -22.56
C ALA A 155 9.62 9.80 -23.82
N ASP A 156 8.42 10.32 -24.14
CA ASP A 156 8.15 11.16 -25.32
C ASP A 156 7.87 12.64 -24.98
N GLY A 157 7.94 13.03 -23.69
CA GLY A 157 7.72 14.42 -23.28
C GLY A 157 6.26 14.90 -23.34
N THR A 158 5.30 14.01 -23.57
CA THR A 158 3.88 14.38 -23.54
C THR A 158 3.33 14.35 -22.12
N GLU A 159 2.81 15.47 -21.63
CA GLU A 159 2.05 15.53 -20.38
C GLU A 159 0.74 14.77 -20.53
N ARG A 160 0.54 13.73 -19.73
CA ARG A 160 -0.77 13.08 -19.64
C ARG A 160 -1.66 13.87 -18.70
N PRO A 161 -2.90 14.18 -19.08
CA PRO A 161 -3.86 14.79 -18.16
C PRO A 161 -4.00 13.94 -16.89
N MET A 162 -4.10 14.56 -15.72
CA MET A 162 -4.22 13.88 -14.42
C MET A 162 -5.31 12.79 -14.41
N GLY A 163 -6.39 12.96 -15.15
CA GLY A 163 -7.48 11.97 -15.27
C GLY A 163 -7.09 10.67 -15.98
N THR A 164 -5.92 10.59 -16.64
CA THR A 164 -5.42 9.36 -17.30
C THR A 164 -4.41 8.60 -16.45
N MET A 165 -4.06 9.10 -15.26
CA MET A 165 -3.10 8.44 -14.37
C MET A 165 -3.68 7.26 -13.61
N SER A 166 -4.99 7.09 -13.59
CA SER A 166 -5.66 5.96 -12.96
C SER A 166 -6.74 5.38 -13.86
N ALA A 167 -7.03 4.11 -13.69
CA ALA A 167 -8.13 3.43 -14.36
C ALA A 167 -8.99 2.68 -13.34
N SER A 168 -10.30 2.68 -13.54
CA SER A 168 -11.27 1.98 -12.71
C SER A 168 -12.35 1.37 -13.58
N GLY A 169 -12.94 0.27 -13.15
CA GLY A 169 -14.04 -0.38 -13.85
C GLY A 169 -14.39 -1.75 -13.30
N ALA A 170 -15.22 -2.46 -14.03
CA ALA A 170 -15.50 -3.86 -13.75
C ALA A 170 -14.28 -4.72 -14.14
N VAL A 171 -13.99 -5.70 -13.31
CA VAL A 171 -12.95 -6.71 -13.64
C VAL A 171 -13.38 -7.44 -14.92
N PRO A 172 -12.51 -7.57 -15.94
CA PRO A 172 -12.82 -8.23 -17.21
C PRO A 172 -13.40 -9.63 -17.01
N ALA A 173 -14.34 -10.01 -17.86
CA ALA A 173 -14.96 -11.35 -17.82
C ALA A 173 -14.00 -12.48 -18.23
N GLN A 174 -12.91 -12.14 -18.92
CA GLN A 174 -11.83 -13.03 -19.33
C GLN A 174 -10.53 -12.66 -18.63
N ASP A 175 -9.52 -13.53 -18.75
CA ASP A 175 -8.19 -13.25 -18.25
C ASP A 175 -7.64 -11.94 -18.84
N ALA A 176 -6.94 -11.21 -18.00
CA ALA A 176 -6.33 -9.94 -18.38
C ALA A 176 -4.89 -9.87 -17.88
N ALA A 177 -4.04 -9.16 -18.62
CA ALA A 177 -2.67 -8.91 -18.23
C ALA A 177 -2.35 -7.42 -18.34
N MET A 178 -1.37 -6.96 -17.57
CA MET A 178 -0.95 -5.58 -17.54
C MET A 178 0.52 -5.46 -17.12
N PRO A 179 1.20 -4.37 -17.53
CA PRO A 179 2.52 -4.07 -17.00
C PRO A 179 2.45 -3.81 -15.49
N PHE A 180 3.59 -3.75 -14.84
CA PHE A 180 3.68 -3.43 -13.42
C PHE A 180 2.84 -2.19 -13.08
N LYS A 181 2.10 -2.28 -11.98
CA LYS A 181 1.32 -1.20 -11.38
C LYS A 181 1.78 -0.99 -9.94
N ALA A 182 2.02 0.24 -9.57
CA ALA A 182 2.40 0.56 -8.19
C ALA A 182 1.24 0.35 -7.19
N LEU A 183 0.01 0.44 -7.68
CA LEU A 183 -1.20 0.19 -6.89
C LEU A 183 -2.26 -0.48 -7.77
N LEU A 184 -2.82 -1.56 -7.26
CA LEU A 184 -3.96 -2.25 -7.83
C LEU A 184 -4.92 -2.63 -6.70
N TRP A 185 -6.14 -2.12 -6.76
CA TRP A 185 -7.20 -2.53 -5.87
C TRP A 185 -8.20 -3.41 -6.60
N LEU A 186 -8.59 -4.51 -5.98
CA LEU A 186 -9.61 -5.44 -6.45
C LEU A 186 -10.66 -5.59 -5.34
N GLY A 187 -11.93 -5.37 -5.68
CA GLY A 187 -12.98 -5.37 -4.67
C GLY A 187 -14.38 -5.35 -5.25
N ASN A 188 -15.33 -5.06 -4.40
CA ASN A 188 -16.71 -4.72 -4.75
C ASN A 188 -17.12 -3.43 -4.01
N GLU A 189 -18.39 -3.05 -4.06
CA GLU A 189 -18.88 -1.81 -3.44
C GLU A 189 -18.70 -1.76 -1.92
N GLU A 190 -18.48 -2.91 -1.26
CA GLU A 190 -18.40 -2.99 0.19
C GLU A 190 -16.98 -3.20 0.71
N ARG A 191 -16.16 -3.96 -0.01
CA ARG A 191 -14.83 -4.37 0.46
C ARG A 191 -13.91 -4.76 -0.68
N GLY A 192 -12.62 -4.91 -0.37
CA GLY A 192 -11.64 -5.33 -1.35
C GLY A 192 -10.24 -5.46 -0.76
N LEU A 193 -9.30 -5.76 -1.63
CA LEU A 193 -7.88 -5.86 -1.34
C LEU A 193 -7.11 -4.89 -2.24
N GLY A 194 -6.38 -3.95 -1.64
CA GLY A 194 -5.34 -3.19 -2.31
C GLY A 194 -4.03 -3.98 -2.30
N TRP A 195 -3.39 -4.07 -3.44
CA TRP A 195 -2.00 -4.48 -3.59
C TRP A 195 -1.17 -3.26 -3.98
N TYR A 196 0.04 -3.13 -3.43
CA TYR A 196 0.94 -2.04 -3.73
C TYR A 196 2.41 -2.47 -3.66
N ALA A 197 3.24 -1.81 -4.47
CA ALA A 197 4.69 -1.93 -4.41
C ALA A 197 5.33 -0.62 -4.87
N GLU A 198 6.45 -0.25 -4.27
CA GLU A 198 7.17 0.98 -4.63
C GLU A 198 7.85 0.87 -6.00
N SER A 199 8.28 -0.34 -6.37
CA SER A 199 8.94 -0.60 -7.66
C SER A 199 8.88 -2.07 -8.04
N ASP A 200 9.14 -2.33 -9.32
CA ASP A 200 9.36 -3.66 -9.90
C ASP A 200 10.84 -4.10 -9.82
N ARG A 201 11.59 -3.53 -8.91
CA ARG A 201 13.00 -3.89 -8.73
C ARG A 201 13.13 -5.39 -8.49
N SER A 202 14.04 -6.00 -9.19
CA SER A 202 14.29 -7.46 -9.21
C SER A 202 13.26 -8.30 -9.97
N TRP A 203 12.18 -7.72 -10.49
CA TRP A 203 11.27 -8.47 -11.34
C TRP A 203 11.89 -8.70 -12.73
N GLN A 204 11.68 -9.89 -13.26
CA GLN A 204 12.17 -10.30 -14.58
C GLN A 204 11.08 -11.11 -15.30
N PRO A 205 9.90 -10.52 -15.60
CA PRO A 205 8.89 -11.18 -16.41
C PRO A 205 9.42 -11.30 -17.85
N GLU A 206 9.09 -12.39 -18.54
CA GLU A 206 9.42 -12.57 -19.96
C GLU A 206 8.84 -11.45 -20.84
N ASP A 207 7.61 -11.03 -20.51
CA ASP A 207 6.92 -9.93 -21.18
C ASP A 207 6.56 -8.88 -20.09
N PRO A 208 7.27 -7.72 -20.06
CA PRO A 208 6.98 -6.65 -19.12
C PRO A 208 5.55 -6.12 -19.17
N GLU A 209 4.86 -6.23 -20.33
CA GLU A 209 3.47 -5.84 -20.49
C GLU A 209 2.49 -6.82 -19.79
N LYS A 210 3.00 -7.96 -19.33
CA LYS A 210 2.27 -9.00 -18.60
C LYS A 210 2.85 -9.30 -17.23
N ALA A 211 3.51 -8.34 -16.61
CA ALA A 211 4.09 -8.50 -15.27
C ALA A 211 3.04 -8.84 -14.19
N ILE A 212 1.80 -8.37 -14.39
CA ILE A 212 0.66 -8.64 -13.53
C ILE A 212 -0.46 -9.23 -14.37
N GLU A 213 -1.06 -10.32 -13.87
CA GLU A 213 -2.18 -10.98 -14.53
C GLU A 213 -3.38 -11.12 -13.58
N LEU A 214 -4.57 -10.99 -14.13
CA LEU A 214 -5.83 -11.37 -13.52
C LEU A 214 -6.32 -12.64 -14.21
N VAL A 215 -6.27 -13.76 -13.52
CA VAL A 215 -6.61 -15.08 -14.07
C VAL A 215 -7.88 -15.59 -13.41
N ARG A 216 -8.86 -15.99 -14.22
CA ARG A 216 -10.09 -16.58 -13.73
C ARG A 216 -9.96 -18.11 -13.64
N ASP A 217 -10.25 -18.63 -12.47
CA ASP A 217 -10.24 -20.08 -12.22
C ASP A 217 -11.48 -20.48 -11.38
N GLY A 218 -12.53 -20.88 -12.05
CA GLY A 218 -13.81 -21.21 -11.40
C GLY A 218 -14.40 -19.99 -10.66
N GLU A 219 -14.57 -20.13 -9.35
CA GLU A 219 -15.08 -19.09 -8.47
C GLU A 219 -13.98 -18.16 -7.91
N GLN A 220 -12.78 -18.21 -8.47
CA GLN A 220 -11.64 -17.41 -8.05
C GLN A 220 -11.24 -16.39 -9.12
N LEU A 221 -10.73 -15.26 -8.65
CA LEU A 221 -9.93 -14.33 -9.41
C LEU A 221 -8.53 -14.33 -8.83
N ILE A 222 -7.56 -14.85 -9.55
CA ILE A 222 -6.18 -14.92 -9.11
C ILE A 222 -5.46 -13.66 -9.58
N LEU A 223 -5.00 -12.84 -8.63
CA LEU A 223 -4.00 -11.83 -8.89
C LEU A 223 -2.63 -12.51 -8.91
N ARG A 224 -2.04 -12.61 -10.10
CA ARG A 224 -0.74 -13.22 -10.31
C ARG A 224 0.32 -12.18 -10.60
N LEU A 225 1.41 -12.24 -9.84
CA LEU A 225 2.57 -11.38 -9.99
C LEU A 225 3.72 -12.23 -10.53
N ARG A 226 4.16 -11.93 -11.75
CA ARG A 226 5.23 -12.67 -12.44
C ARG A 226 6.58 -12.10 -12.01
N LEU A 227 7.07 -12.53 -10.85
CA LEU A 227 8.31 -12.01 -10.27
C LEU A 227 9.52 -12.38 -11.13
N LEU A 228 9.59 -13.65 -11.54
CA LEU A 228 10.64 -14.16 -12.42
C LEU A 228 10.04 -15.14 -13.43
N ASP A 229 10.44 -15.03 -14.69
CA ASP A 229 10.21 -16.03 -15.75
C ASP A 229 11.54 -16.61 -16.29
N SER A 230 12.62 -16.41 -15.53
CA SER A 230 13.93 -16.96 -15.78
C SER A 230 14.76 -16.93 -14.51
N GLN A 231 15.89 -17.61 -14.54
CA GLN A 231 16.86 -17.51 -13.44
C GLN A 231 17.34 -16.07 -13.25
N PRO A 232 17.43 -15.59 -12.00
CA PRO A 232 17.94 -14.25 -11.72
C PRO A 232 19.31 -14.02 -12.37
N GLU A 233 19.50 -12.91 -13.04
CA GLU A 233 20.77 -12.53 -13.68
C GLU A 233 21.93 -12.52 -12.69
N THR A 234 21.68 -12.20 -11.42
CA THR A 234 22.66 -12.18 -10.34
C THR A 234 23.14 -13.58 -9.90
N TRP A 235 22.51 -14.63 -10.44
CA TRP A 235 22.84 -16.02 -10.14
C TRP A 235 23.76 -16.65 -11.20
N THR A 236 24.51 -15.85 -11.91
CA THR A 236 25.50 -16.34 -12.87
C THR A 236 26.68 -16.96 -12.14
N ALA A 237 26.99 -18.21 -12.50
CA ALA A 237 28.24 -18.87 -12.08
C ALA A 237 29.41 -18.15 -12.77
N ASP A 238 30.37 -17.63 -12.01
CA ASP A 238 31.67 -17.30 -12.56
C ASP A 238 32.52 -18.58 -12.58
N PRO A 239 32.82 -19.15 -13.75
CA PRO A 239 33.61 -20.37 -13.84
C PRO A 239 35.09 -20.18 -13.46
N ALA A 240 35.57 -18.93 -13.40
CA ALA A 240 36.98 -18.63 -13.23
C ALA A 240 37.41 -18.68 -11.77
N ASP A 241 36.57 -18.35 -10.81
CA ASP A 241 36.95 -18.20 -9.41
C ASP A 241 36.43 -19.29 -8.46
N GLY A 242 35.58 -20.20 -8.93
CA GLY A 242 35.01 -21.27 -8.08
C GLY A 242 34.11 -20.76 -6.93
N VAL A 243 33.89 -19.46 -6.85
CA VAL A 243 33.10 -18.81 -5.82
C VAL A 243 31.79 -18.36 -6.44
N TYR A 244 30.72 -19.12 -6.19
CA TYR A 244 29.37 -18.72 -6.56
C TYR A 244 28.87 -17.66 -5.58
N ALA A 245 29.00 -16.39 -5.95
CA ALA A 245 28.36 -15.31 -5.21
C ALA A 245 26.88 -15.24 -5.56
N TYR A 246 26.08 -16.07 -4.91
CA TYR A 246 24.63 -15.97 -5.00
C TYR A 246 24.16 -14.84 -4.11
N HIS A 247 23.82 -13.72 -4.73
CA HIS A 247 23.16 -12.63 -4.00
C HIS A 247 21.68 -12.95 -3.86
N PRO A 248 21.13 -12.84 -2.64
CA PRO A 248 19.67 -12.96 -2.47
C PRO A 248 18.92 -11.98 -3.35
N VAL A 249 17.83 -12.43 -3.96
CA VAL A 249 16.91 -11.57 -4.69
C VAL A 249 15.74 -11.24 -3.77
N THR A 250 15.45 -9.98 -3.60
CA THR A 250 14.38 -9.52 -2.70
C THR A 250 13.26 -8.85 -3.50
N PHE A 251 12.04 -9.20 -3.17
CA PHE A 251 10.81 -8.60 -3.68
C PHE A 251 10.04 -8.03 -2.49
N CYS A 252 9.69 -6.72 -2.57
CA CYS A 252 8.96 -6.02 -1.52
C CYS A 252 7.64 -5.52 -2.09
N PHE A 253 6.55 -5.83 -1.43
CA PHE A 253 5.21 -5.39 -1.78
C PHE A 253 4.32 -5.39 -0.54
N GLY A 254 3.13 -4.83 -0.67
CA GLY A 254 2.18 -4.84 0.41
C GLY A 254 0.76 -5.10 -0.05
N VAL A 255 -0.08 -5.40 0.92
CA VAL A 255 -1.53 -5.50 0.73
C VAL A 255 -2.27 -4.78 1.86
N GLN A 256 -3.46 -4.31 1.54
CA GLN A 256 -4.34 -3.70 2.53
C GLN A 256 -5.79 -4.07 2.23
N ALA A 257 -6.43 -4.76 3.15
CA ALA A 257 -7.86 -5.00 3.05
C ALA A 257 -8.65 -3.71 3.33
N THR A 258 -9.69 -3.50 2.54
CA THR A 258 -10.59 -2.34 2.67
C THR A 258 -12.02 -2.77 3.02
N PRO A 259 -12.83 -1.91 3.67
CA PRO A 259 -12.49 -0.56 4.12
C PRO A 259 -11.48 -0.59 5.29
N VAL A 260 -10.62 0.42 5.36
CA VAL A 260 -9.59 0.53 6.42
C VAL A 260 -10.17 0.70 7.83
N LYS A 261 -11.44 1.07 7.91
CA LYS A 261 -12.25 1.09 9.13
C LYS A 261 -13.72 0.88 8.76
N PRO A 262 -14.54 0.37 9.68
CA PRO A 262 -15.96 0.18 9.41
C PRO A 262 -16.63 1.45 8.92
N PHE A 263 -17.54 1.30 7.96
CA PHE A 263 -18.39 2.41 7.56
C PHE A 263 -19.25 2.84 8.75
N PRO A 264 -19.47 4.15 8.95
CA PRO A 264 -20.36 4.63 9.99
C PRO A 264 -21.78 4.12 9.70
N GLN A 265 -22.48 3.67 10.76
CA GLN A 265 -23.86 3.20 10.63
C GLN A 265 -24.82 4.27 10.08
N GLN A 266 -24.45 5.54 10.24
CA GLN A 266 -25.16 6.68 9.71
C GLN A 266 -24.19 7.47 8.80
N PRO A 267 -24.12 7.15 7.50
CA PRO A 267 -23.15 7.76 6.58
C PRO A 267 -23.34 9.28 6.44
N TYR A 268 -24.55 9.80 6.71
CA TYR A 268 -24.86 11.23 6.63
C TYR A 268 -24.64 12.01 7.94
N ILE A 269 -24.02 11.40 8.94
CA ILE A 269 -23.70 12.09 10.21
C ILE A 269 -22.69 13.24 10.02
N HIS A 270 -21.99 13.25 8.89
CA HIS A 270 -21.00 14.26 8.53
C HIS A 270 -21.52 15.12 7.37
N ASN A 271 -22.50 15.95 7.65
CA ASN A 271 -22.97 16.96 6.70
C ASN A 271 -22.12 18.22 6.85
N ALA A 272 -21.23 18.47 5.87
CA ALA A 272 -20.34 19.62 5.89
C ALA A 272 -20.94 20.79 5.11
N PHE A 273 -20.90 21.96 5.69
CA PHE A 273 -21.12 23.21 4.99
C PHE A 273 -19.79 23.93 4.77
N HIS A 274 -19.52 24.22 3.51
CA HIS A 274 -18.28 24.84 3.07
C HIS A 274 -18.51 26.31 2.78
N ILE A 275 -17.71 27.17 3.40
CA ILE A 275 -17.74 28.62 3.16
C ILE A 275 -16.40 29.08 2.64
N ASP A 276 -16.40 29.72 1.47
CA ASP A 276 -15.24 30.41 0.93
C ASP A 276 -15.18 31.81 1.54
N CYS A 277 -14.20 32.03 2.41
CA CYS A 277 -13.99 33.30 3.09
C CYS A 277 -13.35 34.35 2.19
N GLY A 278 -12.93 33.98 0.98
CA GLY A 278 -12.09 34.87 0.12
C GLY A 278 -12.79 35.54 -1.01
N ALA A 279 -13.75 34.92 -1.63
CA ALA A 279 -14.06 35.29 -3.00
C ALA A 279 -15.07 36.41 -3.17
N LYS A 280 -16.06 36.60 -2.32
CA LYS A 280 -17.16 37.54 -2.58
C LYS A 280 -17.85 38.07 -1.32
N VAL A 281 -17.30 37.83 -0.16
CA VAL A 281 -17.90 38.29 1.08
C VAL A 281 -17.45 39.70 1.33
N LYS A 282 -18.32 40.67 1.04
CA LYS A 282 -18.14 42.03 1.49
C LYS A 282 -18.37 42.06 3.00
N GLY A 283 -17.30 42.06 3.77
CA GLY A 283 -17.37 42.09 5.22
C GLY A 283 -16.59 40.97 5.88
N ASN A 284 -16.68 40.92 7.19
CA ASN A 284 -16.13 39.90 8.04
C ASN A 284 -16.97 38.63 7.92
N TYR A 285 -16.37 37.45 7.83
CA TYR A 285 -17.13 36.19 7.79
C TYR A 285 -17.92 35.89 9.05
N ILE A 286 -17.61 36.52 10.20
CA ILE A 286 -18.49 36.51 11.36
C ILE A 286 -19.84 37.15 10.98
N ASP A 287 -19.81 38.25 10.27
CA ASP A 287 -21.04 38.93 9.83
C ASP A 287 -21.85 38.10 8.83
N VAL A 288 -21.14 37.32 8.01
CA VAL A 288 -21.78 36.41 7.05
C VAL A 288 -22.44 35.23 7.75
N LEU A 289 -21.84 34.74 8.83
CA LEU A 289 -22.36 33.63 9.62
C LEU A 289 -23.32 34.11 10.71
N ALA A 290 -23.26 35.40 11.07
CA ALA A 290 -24.14 35.95 12.11
C ALA A 290 -25.61 35.71 11.79
N GLY A 291 -26.30 35.06 12.72
CA GLY A 291 -27.71 34.68 12.56
C GLY A 291 -27.97 33.43 11.71
N ARG A 292 -26.94 32.82 11.11
CA ARG A 292 -27.09 31.59 10.30
C ARG A 292 -26.77 30.30 11.01
N TYR A 293 -26.22 30.37 12.19
CA TYR A 293 -25.80 29.15 12.94
C TYR A 293 -27.00 28.24 13.24
N ASP A 294 -28.16 28.79 13.56
CA ASP A 294 -29.37 28.00 13.79
C ASP A 294 -29.90 27.40 12.49
N GLU A 295 -29.88 28.19 11.38
CA GLU A 295 -30.22 27.67 10.05
C GLU A 295 -29.32 26.48 9.64
N LEU A 296 -28.03 26.58 9.89
CA LEU A 296 -27.11 25.47 9.62
C LEU A 296 -27.46 24.23 10.45
N LYS A 297 -27.79 24.43 11.72
CA LYS A 297 -28.23 23.34 12.61
C LYS A 297 -29.53 22.71 12.11
N GLU A 298 -30.50 23.50 11.73
CA GLU A 298 -31.81 23.04 11.18
C GLU A 298 -31.61 22.23 9.89
N LYS A 299 -30.67 22.62 9.05
CA LYS A 299 -30.27 21.86 7.85
C LYS A 299 -29.43 20.61 8.12
N GLY A 300 -29.22 20.28 9.39
CA GLY A 300 -28.48 19.10 9.80
C GLY A 300 -26.96 19.20 9.54
N VAL A 301 -26.42 20.41 9.41
CA VAL A 301 -24.97 20.61 9.27
C VAL A 301 -24.27 20.18 10.56
N THR A 302 -23.25 19.35 10.41
CA THR A 302 -22.44 18.83 11.53
C THR A 302 -21.00 19.36 11.51
N THR A 303 -20.57 19.91 10.38
CA THR A 303 -19.23 20.46 10.22
C THR A 303 -19.27 21.72 9.35
N LEU A 304 -18.73 22.81 9.87
CA LEU A 304 -18.48 24.02 9.11
C LEU A 304 -17.02 24.04 8.65
N ILE A 305 -16.80 24.15 7.35
CA ILE A 305 -15.44 24.26 6.77
C ILE A 305 -15.20 25.72 6.40
N LEU A 306 -14.21 26.34 7.03
CA LEU A 306 -13.74 27.67 6.68
C LEU A 306 -12.62 27.51 5.63
N HIS A 307 -12.99 27.69 4.36
CA HIS A 307 -12.07 27.57 3.25
C HIS A 307 -11.45 28.93 2.95
N GLU A 308 -10.23 28.95 2.51
CA GLU A 308 -9.39 30.08 2.09
C GLU A 308 -9.62 31.44 2.77
N LYS A 309 -8.56 32.19 2.96
CA LYS A 309 -8.55 33.59 3.43
C LYS A 309 -9.32 33.88 4.72
N TRP A 310 -9.48 32.85 5.58
CA TRP A 310 -10.03 33.04 6.91
C TRP A 310 -9.06 33.79 7.86
N ASN A 311 -7.78 33.96 7.45
CA ASN A 311 -6.80 34.81 8.10
C ASN A 311 -6.00 35.63 7.07
N LYS A 312 -5.19 36.60 7.54
CA LYS A 312 -4.36 37.45 6.69
C LYS A 312 -3.14 36.75 6.09
N CYS A 313 -2.73 35.63 6.68
CA CYS A 313 -1.57 34.85 6.25
C CYS A 313 -1.98 33.73 5.27
N GLN A 314 -3.04 33.90 4.50
CA GLN A 314 -3.49 32.96 3.49
C GLN A 314 -3.62 31.54 4.03
N ASN A 315 -4.32 31.41 5.18
CA ASN A 315 -4.56 30.13 5.85
C ASN A 315 -3.29 29.51 6.50
N TRP A 316 -2.26 30.27 6.75
CA TRP A 316 -1.12 29.83 7.54
C TRP A 316 -1.44 29.91 9.05
N PHE A 317 -0.66 29.24 9.88
CA PHE A 317 -0.94 29.05 11.32
C PHE A 317 -0.90 30.33 12.17
N GLU A 318 -0.38 31.44 11.62
CA GLU A 318 -0.29 32.69 12.36
C GLU A 318 -1.62 33.40 12.43
N LEU A 319 -2.05 33.75 13.63
CA LEU A 319 -3.31 34.46 13.89
C LEU A 319 -3.03 35.81 14.54
N SER A 320 -3.55 36.89 13.95
CA SER A 320 -3.67 38.15 14.67
C SER A 320 -4.72 37.97 15.80
N GLU A 321 -4.64 38.79 16.87
CA GLU A 321 -5.63 38.83 17.95
C GLU A 321 -7.06 38.96 17.42
N PHE A 322 -7.25 39.80 16.42
CA PHE A 322 -8.54 39.98 15.76
C PHE A 322 -9.04 38.68 15.09
N THR A 323 -8.19 38.04 14.30
CA THR A 323 -8.55 36.78 13.63
C THR A 323 -8.80 35.65 14.65
N ALA A 324 -7.97 35.59 15.69
CA ALA A 324 -8.16 34.63 16.79
C ALA A 324 -9.52 34.82 17.47
N HIS A 325 -9.86 36.07 17.83
CA HIS A 325 -11.13 36.38 18.44
C HIS A 325 -12.32 36.01 17.53
N GLN A 326 -12.21 36.25 16.24
CA GLN A 326 -13.24 35.90 15.27
C GLN A 326 -13.42 34.38 15.16
N LEU A 327 -12.31 33.66 15.06
CA LEU A 327 -12.32 32.20 14.99
C LEU A 327 -12.93 31.58 16.25
N HIS A 328 -12.53 32.08 17.44
CA HIS A 328 -13.12 31.66 18.71
C HIS A 328 -14.63 31.86 18.72
N THR A 329 -15.12 33.02 18.29
CA THR A 329 -16.56 33.30 18.22
C THR A 329 -17.29 32.29 17.34
N ILE A 330 -16.75 31.99 16.14
CA ILE A 330 -17.35 31.02 15.22
C ILE A 330 -17.34 29.61 15.85
N VAL A 331 -16.23 29.23 16.44
CA VAL A 331 -16.06 27.91 17.08
C VAL A 331 -17.08 27.75 18.21
N ASP A 332 -17.18 28.76 19.10
CA ASP A 332 -18.10 28.75 20.24
C ASP A 332 -19.56 28.66 19.78
N GLU A 333 -19.95 29.46 18.81
CA GLU A 333 -21.32 29.44 18.29
C GLU A 333 -21.66 28.14 17.57
N CYS A 334 -20.72 27.58 16.83
CA CYS A 334 -20.87 26.27 16.21
C CYS A 334 -20.96 25.15 17.26
N HIS A 335 -20.06 25.14 18.23
CA HIS A 335 -20.03 24.10 19.28
C HIS A 335 -21.27 24.08 20.14
N LYS A 336 -21.84 25.24 20.48
CA LYS A 336 -23.16 25.32 21.18
C LYS A 336 -24.26 24.55 20.44
N ARG A 337 -24.12 24.39 19.14
CA ARG A 337 -25.08 23.71 18.27
C ARG A 337 -24.66 22.30 17.83
N GLY A 338 -23.52 21.81 18.35
CA GLY A 338 -22.94 20.52 17.97
C GLY A 338 -22.33 20.48 16.57
N ILE A 339 -21.98 21.66 16.01
CA ILE A 339 -21.32 21.80 14.72
C ILE A 339 -19.82 21.91 14.95
N LYS A 340 -19.02 21.06 14.33
CA LYS A 340 -17.55 21.14 14.35
C LYS A 340 -17.08 22.23 13.39
N VAL A 341 -15.93 22.86 13.68
CA VAL A 341 -15.30 23.84 12.77
C VAL A 341 -13.98 23.27 12.27
N LEU A 342 -13.79 23.33 10.98
CA LEU A 342 -12.63 22.83 10.26
C LEU A 342 -12.01 23.98 9.46
N PRO A 343 -11.01 24.72 9.99
CA PRO A 343 -10.31 25.70 9.21
C PRO A 343 -9.39 25.00 8.19
N TYR A 344 -9.43 25.44 6.96
CA TYR A 344 -8.54 24.98 5.91
C TYR A 344 -7.18 25.65 6.05
N PHE A 345 -6.11 24.86 6.11
CA PHE A 345 -4.75 25.34 6.08
C PHE A 345 -4.19 25.23 4.67
N GLY A 346 -3.57 26.30 4.20
CA GLY A 346 -2.87 26.32 2.92
C GLY A 346 -1.61 25.45 2.96
N TYR A 347 -1.22 24.98 1.80
CA TYR A 347 0.01 24.23 1.56
C TYR A 347 1.20 25.16 1.24
N GLU A 348 0.94 26.45 1.11
CA GLU A 348 1.94 27.47 0.80
C GLU A 348 2.25 28.31 2.04
N LEU A 349 3.53 28.62 2.24
CA LEU A 349 3.93 29.57 3.26
C LEU A 349 3.68 30.99 2.77
N SER A 350 2.77 31.69 3.42
CA SER A 350 2.49 33.09 3.10
C SER A 350 3.74 33.98 3.30
N THR A 351 3.99 34.85 2.35
CA THR A 351 5.03 35.92 2.50
C THR A 351 4.73 36.86 3.66
N MET A 352 3.51 36.86 4.18
CA MET A 352 3.09 37.65 5.35
C MET A 352 3.28 36.89 6.66
N ALA A 353 3.64 35.60 6.62
CA ALA A 353 3.86 34.82 7.81
C ALA A 353 5.14 35.26 8.53
N PRO A 354 5.16 35.34 9.88
CA PRO A 354 6.37 35.67 10.64
C PRO A 354 7.56 34.75 10.32
N GLN A 355 7.31 33.49 10.01
CA GLN A 355 8.33 32.50 9.66
C GLN A 355 8.92 32.68 8.27
N TRP A 356 8.36 33.57 7.45
CA TRP A 356 8.85 33.79 6.08
C TRP A 356 10.34 34.18 6.05
N SER A 357 10.77 35.09 6.93
CA SER A 357 12.17 35.51 7.00
C SER A 357 13.17 34.39 7.24
N GLU A 358 12.75 33.34 7.93
CA GLU A 358 13.61 32.21 8.29
C GLU A 358 13.55 31.08 7.23
N LEU A 359 12.41 30.93 6.55
CA LEU A 359 12.13 29.79 5.70
C LEU A 359 12.19 30.11 4.20
N GLN A 360 12.13 31.39 3.80
CA GLN A 360 12.06 31.80 2.39
C GLN A 360 13.09 31.12 1.48
N ASP A 361 14.33 31.02 1.93
CA ASP A 361 15.42 30.45 1.13
C ASP A 361 15.30 28.91 0.98
N LYS A 362 14.46 28.28 1.80
CA LYS A 362 14.24 26.82 1.79
C LYS A 362 12.98 26.41 1.03
N VAL A 363 11.96 27.27 1.01
CA VAL A 363 10.63 26.94 0.49
C VAL A 363 10.24 27.78 -0.73
N LYS A 364 11.04 28.76 -1.08
CA LYS A 364 10.81 29.65 -2.22
C LYS A 364 10.88 28.85 -3.52
N MET A 365 9.78 28.80 -4.24
CA MET A 365 9.76 28.29 -5.61
C MET A 365 10.18 29.41 -6.55
N VAL A 366 11.03 29.10 -7.50
CA VAL A 366 11.48 30.02 -8.53
C VAL A 366 11.30 29.40 -9.89
N ASP A 367 10.89 30.19 -10.87
CA ASP A 367 10.85 29.75 -12.26
C ASP A 367 12.28 29.60 -12.85
N GLU A 368 12.36 29.11 -14.08
CA GLU A 368 13.63 28.91 -14.78
C GLU A 368 14.47 30.19 -14.92
N LYS A 369 13.86 31.38 -14.75
CA LYS A 369 14.51 32.71 -14.79
C LYS A 369 14.86 33.23 -13.42
N GLY A 370 14.56 32.49 -12.35
CA GLY A 370 14.80 32.88 -10.97
C GLY A 370 13.76 33.85 -10.41
N ALA A 371 12.65 34.07 -11.09
CA ALA A 371 11.55 34.83 -10.54
C ALA A 371 10.76 33.93 -9.55
N MET A 372 10.21 34.56 -8.50
CA MET A 372 9.37 33.86 -7.52
C MET A 372 7.99 33.67 -8.14
N GLU A 373 7.52 32.41 -8.17
CA GLU A 373 6.13 32.07 -8.50
C GLU A 373 5.19 32.42 -7.36
#